data_3aef9155c80ecb45ba126c3d64cc2241
#
_entry.id   3aef9155c80ecb45ba126c3d64cc2241
#
_cell.length_a   1.000
_cell.length_b   1.000
_cell.length_c   1.000
_cell.angle_alpha   90.00
_cell.angle_beta   90.00
_cell.angle_gamma   90.00
#
_symmetry.space_group_name_H-M   'P 1'
#
loop_
_entity.id
_entity.type
_entity.pdbx_description
1 polymer ?
#
loop_
_entity_poly.entity_id
_entity_poly.type
_entity_poly.pdbx_seq_one_letter_code
_entity_poly.pdbx_strand_id
1 'polypeptide(L)'
;LRFTSGLPILVGGDLRATPGGASAGRWLRENFRHSQAPVKIFSAQGWHSGPLVPTRFSFARRRKNWRGTRPGHFHSKGNNMQNIRLRAATDVLAAIPALLGFVPVNSVVMIALTGSPATLAFVARTDVIGADAGADYSTALEQAAVTSVIWVVVGAGPVAAAGLDQIEAAQRELDSRGIRSVRTLVAESLEIGAEWFDTNGEESGRTADPILSEVSMNRIMSGRQTSSSRAEIEARYREDTAADMDAARAAAAEQGEDFARNTITEIAAVVRNFEVPSLDLAARAGLCAAADPHHRDAMIGIVTISPQAAADAFGTIAAHLRGNYRVQALTLAGLAAYVDGDGVAAGIALDAAGAIGVDPSLTTLLKLLDASRTAGIKPEAIAELATIGVEVARSMGIDLDTE
;
A
#
# COMPACT_ATOMS: atom_id res chain seq x y z
N LEU A 1 -5.11 12.88 -19.54
CA LEU A 1 -4.44 12.23 -18.41
C LEU A 1 -3.78 10.94 -18.88
N ARG A 2 -2.54 10.71 -18.51
CA ARG A 2 -1.83 9.47 -18.76
C ARG A 2 -1.61 8.77 -17.42
N PHE A 3 -1.80 7.46 -17.38
CA PHE A 3 -1.60 6.63 -16.20
C PHE A 3 -0.31 5.83 -16.36
N THR A 4 0.44 5.72 -15.27
CA THR A 4 1.52 4.77 -15.12
C THR A 4 1.09 3.73 -14.07
N SER A 5 1.42 2.46 -14.25
CA SER A 5 1.11 1.40 -13.28
C SER A 5 1.79 1.68 -11.94
N GLY A 6 1.11 1.38 -10.83
CA GLY A 6 1.68 1.55 -9.49
C GLY A 6 1.40 2.90 -8.84
N LEU A 7 0.14 3.38 -8.89
CA LEU A 7 -0.24 4.64 -8.26
C LEU A 7 -0.54 4.44 -6.77
N PRO A 8 0.04 5.25 -5.88
CA PRO A 8 -0.37 5.26 -4.49
C PRO A 8 -1.80 5.81 -4.37
N ILE A 9 -2.63 5.12 -3.62
CA ILE A 9 -3.96 5.59 -3.25
C ILE A 9 -3.89 6.01 -1.78
N LEU A 10 -4.06 7.32 -1.54
CA LEU A 10 -4.15 7.85 -0.19
C LEU A 10 -5.62 7.88 0.21
N VAL A 11 -5.97 7.10 1.20
CA VAL A 11 -7.29 7.16 1.84
C VAL A 11 -7.10 7.73 3.24
N GLY A 12 -7.63 8.92 3.47
CA GLY A 12 -7.76 9.48 4.80
C GLY A 12 -8.75 8.63 5.60
N GLY A 13 -8.25 7.71 6.42
CA GLY A 13 -8.97 7.25 7.60
C GLY A 13 -8.94 8.37 8.64
N ASP A 14 -9.77 8.31 9.71
CA ASP A 14 -9.81 9.29 10.79
C ASP A 14 -8.40 9.74 11.23
N LEU A 15 -7.87 10.75 10.57
CA LEU A 15 -6.65 11.44 10.96
C LEU A 15 -6.98 12.32 12.17
N ARG A 16 -7.24 11.69 13.32
CA ARG A 16 -7.13 12.42 14.58
C ARG A 16 -5.68 12.85 14.71
N ALA A 17 -5.46 14.16 14.69
CA ALA A 17 -4.16 14.76 14.86
C ALA A 17 -3.50 14.20 16.13
N THR A 18 -2.61 13.25 15.99
CA THR A 18 -1.68 12.89 17.05
C THR A 18 -0.57 13.94 17.05
N PRO A 19 -0.24 14.54 18.20
CA PRO A 19 0.86 15.51 18.28
C PRO A 19 2.20 14.79 18.12
N GLY A 20 2.60 14.50 16.90
CA GLY A 20 3.82 13.75 16.59
C GLY A 20 4.22 13.72 15.12
N GLY A 21 3.40 14.22 14.20
CA GLY A 21 3.66 14.13 12.75
C GLY A 21 4.92 14.81 12.24
N ALA A 22 5.49 15.78 13.00
CA ALA A 22 6.73 16.44 12.65
C ALA A 22 8.00 15.57 12.83
N SER A 23 7.96 14.51 13.64
CA SER A 23 9.12 13.66 13.92
C SER A 23 9.33 12.53 12.91
N ALA A 24 8.25 11.97 12.36
CA ALA A 24 8.32 10.87 11.39
C ALA A 24 8.92 11.34 10.04
N GLY A 25 8.53 12.51 9.57
CA GLY A 25 9.08 13.08 8.34
C GLY A 25 10.56 13.49 8.45
N ARG A 26 11.05 13.78 9.66
CA ARG A 26 12.46 14.04 9.93
C ARG A 26 13.25 12.75 9.99
N TRP A 27 12.71 11.72 10.65
CA TRP A 27 13.33 10.39 10.76
C TRP A 27 13.52 9.72 9.39
N LEU A 28 12.49 9.78 8.52
CA LEU A 28 12.59 9.28 7.14
C LEU A 28 13.64 10.05 6.33
N ARG A 29 13.70 11.37 6.45
CA ARG A 29 14.72 12.18 5.76
C ARG A 29 16.14 11.93 6.25
N GLU A 30 16.32 11.65 7.52
CA GLU A 30 17.64 11.37 8.10
C GLU A 30 18.14 9.95 7.80
N ASN A 31 17.25 8.95 7.74
CA ASN A 31 17.64 7.58 7.50
C ASN A 31 17.70 7.18 6.01
N PHE A 32 16.89 7.80 5.13
CA PHE A 32 16.94 7.50 3.70
C PHE A 32 17.91 8.40 2.89
N ARG A 33 18.36 9.53 3.40
CA ARG A 33 19.39 10.36 2.73
C ARG A 33 20.80 9.77 2.77
N HIS A 34 21.07 8.76 3.57
CA HIS A 34 22.39 8.15 3.74
C HIS A 34 22.50 6.71 3.22
N SER A 35 21.54 6.22 2.44
CA SER A 35 21.58 4.87 1.84
C SER A 35 22.48 4.83 0.59
N GLN A 36 23.73 5.28 0.69
CA GLN A 36 24.83 4.84 -0.14
C GLN A 36 25.92 4.12 0.68
N ALA A 37 25.58 3.59 1.85
CA ALA A 37 26.49 2.76 2.64
C ALA A 37 25.95 1.33 2.75
N PRO A 38 26.79 0.29 2.65
CA PRO A 38 26.35 -1.09 2.70
C PRO A 38 25.73 -1.41 4.05
N VAL A 39 24.55 -2.05 4.01
CA VAL A 39 23.85 -2.58 5.18
C VAL A 39 24.80 -3.53 5.91
N LYS A 40 25.22 -3.18 7.11
CA LYS A 40 25.94 -4.09 8.00
C LYS A 40 24.92 -5.05 8.61
N ILE A 41 24.97 -6.30 8.20
CA ILE A 41 24.26 -7.41 8.80
C ILE A 41 24.80 -7.57 10.24
N PHE A 42 23.90 -7.50 11.22
CA PHE A 42 24.24 -7.76 12.63
C PHE A 42 24.44 -9.26 12.84
N SER A 43 25.66 -9.68 13.05
CA SER A 43 25.93 -10.98 13.66
C SER A 43 26.08 -10.79 15.17
N ALA A 44 25.42 -11.64 15.94
CA ALA A 44 25.49 -11.67 17.39
C ALA A 44 26.86 -12.13 17.87
N GLN A 45 27.79 -11.20 18.09
CA GLN A 45 28.95 -11.40 18.99
C GLN A 45 29.58 -10.04 19.35
N GLY A 46 29.61 -9.76 20.65
CA GLY A 46 30.54 -9.03 21.49
C GLY A 46 31.19 -7.72 21.01
N TRP A 47 31.01 -6.69 21.79
CA TRP A 47 31.72 -5.42 21.77
C TRP A 47 33.22 -5.59 22.03
N HIS A 48 34.06 -5.11 21.09
CA HIS A 48 35.42 -4.69 21.40
C HIS A 48 35.71 -3.35 20.72
N SER A 49 36.08 -2.38 21.54
CA SER A 49 36.52 -1.04 21.15
C SER A 49 38.02 -1.06 20.76
N GLY A 50 38.35 -0.56 19.53
CA GLY A 50 39.72 -0.29 19.11
C GLY A 50 39.75 0.82 18.05
N PRO A 51 40.77 1.70 18.01
CA PRO A 51 40.77 2.92 17.21
C PRO A 51 41.03 2.69 15.73
N LEU A 52 40.32 3.45 14.87
CA LEU A 52 40.40 3.41 13.41
C LEU A 52 41.64 4.17 12.91
N VAL A 53 42.48 3.47 12.12
CA VAL A 53 43.51 4.05 11.28
C VAL A 53 43.00 4.09 9.83
N PRO A 54 43.15 5.19 9.09
CA PRO A 54 42.65 5.30 7.72
C PRO A 54 43.65 4.72 6.71
N THR A 55 43.27 3.63 6.05
CA THR A 55 44.02 3.09 4.91
C THR A 55 43.40 3.52 3.60
N ARG A 56 44.16 4.28 2.81
CA ARG A 56 43.87 4.62 1.42
C ARG A 56 43.93 3.39 0.55
N PHE A 57 42.86 3.03 -0.16
CA PHE A 57 42.90 2.07 -1.25
C PHE A 57 42.81 2.76 -2.60
N SER A 58 43.86 2.57 -3.41
CA SER A 58 43.92 2.94 -4.81
C SER A 58 43.27 1.89 -5.69
N PHE A 59 42.33 2.30 -6.56
CA PHE A 59 41.71 1.41 -7.56
C PHE A 59 42.65 1.20 -8.75
N ALA A 60 43.22 0.01 -8.90
CA ALA A 60 43.86 -0.46 -10.12
C ALA A 60 42.81 -1.14 -11.02
N ARG A 61 42.57 -0.56 -12.21
CA ARG A 61 41.76 -1.16 -13.28
C ARG A 61 42.43 -2.44 -13.79
N ARG A 62 41.80 -3.59 -13.58
CA ARG A 62 42.09 -4.80 -14.38
C ARG A 62 40.86 -5.14 -15.23
N ARG A 63 40.96 -4.89 -16.54
CA ARG A 63 40.07 -5.50 -17.54
C ARG A 63 40.34 -6.97 -17.60
N LYS A 64 39.37 -7.82 -17.25
CA LYS A 64 39.34 -9.23 -17.68
C LYS A 64 38.20 -9.44 -18.63
N ASN A 65 38.54 -9.84 -19.86
CA ASN A 65 37.65 -10.35 -20.88
C ASN A 65 36.84 -11.54 -20.33
N TRP A 66 35.52 -11.41 -20.25
CA TRP A 66 34.60 -12.54 -20.11
C TRP A 66 33.82 -12.68 -21.42
N ARG A 67 34.19 -13.68 -22.22
CA ARG A 67 33.35 -14.22 -23.27
C ARG A 67 32.54 -15.36 -22.69
N GLY A 68 31.25 -15.33 -22.88
CA GLY A 68 30.40 -16.51 -22.91
C GLY A 68 29.49 -16.70 -21.71
N THR A 69 28.28 -16.33 -21.87
CA THR A 69 27.00 -17.03 -21.83
C THR A 69 25.91 -15.96 -21.81
N ARG A 70 25.03 -16.01 -22.81
CA ARG A 70 23.87 -15.12 -22.85
C ARG A 70 23.02 -15.40 -21.65
N PRO A 71 22.64 -14.39 -20.84
CA PRO A 71 21.57 -14.55 -19.86
C PRO A 71 20.29 -14.83 -20.65
N GLY A 72 19.57 -15.88 -20.23
CA GLY A 72 18.24 -16.16 -20.74
C GLY A 72 17.40 -14.89 -20.64
N HIS A 73 16.70 -14.55 -21.73
CA HIS A 73 15.69 -13.52 -21.70
C HIS A 73 14.57 -13.98 -20.75
N PHE A 74 14.58 -13.46 -19.54
CA PHE A 74 13.38 -13.34 -18.77
C PHE A 74 12.42 -12.48 -19.61
N HIS A 75 11.45 -13.12 -20.23
CA HIS A 75 10.28 -12.45 -20.73
C HIS A 75 9.50 -11.98 -19.49
N SER A 76 9.91 -10.86 -18.93
CA SER A 76 8.96 -9.97 -18.31
C SER A 76 7.85 -9.82 -19.34
N LYS A 77 6.68 -10.42 -19.13
CA LYS A 77 5.46 -10.04 -19.83
C LYS A 77 5.30 -8.57 -19.52
N GLY A 78 5.80 -7.73 -20.41
CA GLY A 78 5.61 -6.30 -20.34
C GLY A 78 4.11 -6.10 -20.24
N ASN A 79 3.66 -5.66 -19.07
CA ASN A 79 2.35 -5.07 -18.93
C ASN A 79 2.30 -4.00 -20.01
N ASN A 80 1.47 -4.27 -21.00
CA ASN A 80 1.18 -3.33 -22.08
C ASN A 80 0.48 -2.15 -21.38
N MET A 81 1.27 -1.16 -20.93
CA MET A 81 0.77 0.02 -20.24
C MET A 81 -0.05 0.80 -21.27
N GLN A 82 -1.34 0.49 -21.33
CA GLN A 82 -2.28 1.30 -22.09
C GLN A 82 -2.32 2.67 -21.42
N ASN A 83 -1.95 3.70 -22.16
CA ASN A 83 -2.10 5.09 -21.74
C ASN A 83 -3.60 5.42 -21.69
N ILE A 84 -4.21 5.28 -20.52
CA ILE A 84 -5.61 5.64 -20.30
C ILE A 84 -5.72 7.17 -20.38
N ARG A 85 -6.68 7.67 -21.14
CA ARG A 85 -6.92 9.10 -21.32
C ARG A 85 -8.32 9.45 -20.83
N LEU A 86 -8.40 10.15 -19.71
CA LEU A 86 -9.65 10.76 -19.26
C LEU A 86 -9.79 12.13 -19.96
N ARG A 87 -10.78 12.27 -20.82
CA ARG A 87 -10.98 13.47 -21.65
C ARG A 87 -12.13 14.32 -21.18
N ALA A 88 -13.21 13.69 -20.72
CA ALA A 88 -14.43 14.35 -20.26
C ALA A 88 -14.59 14.21 -18.73
N ALA A 89 -15.44 15.06 -18.14
CA ALA A 89 -15.80 14.96 -16.74
C ALA A 89 -16.45 13.59 -16.42
N THR A 90 -17.28 13.08 -17.33
CA THR A 90 -17.89 11.74 -17.24
C THR A 90 -16.86 10.63 -17.16
N ASP A 91 -15.75 10.72 -17.93
CA ASP A 91 -14.67 9.73 -17.86
C ASP A 91 -13.98 9.75 -16.49
N VAL A 92 -13.78 10.96 -15.93
CA VAL A 92 -13.20 11.14 -14.58
C VAL A 92 -14.08 10.49 -13.53
N LEU A 93 -15.38 10.80 -13.54
CA LEU A 93 -16.35 10.26 -12.57
C LEU A 93 -16.44 8.73 -12.68
N ALA A 94 -16.55 8.18 -13.87
CA ALA A 94 -16.64 6.75 -14.11
C ALA A 94 -15.34 6.00 -13.69
N ALA A 95 -14.19 6.66 -13.69
CA ALA A 95 -12.92 6.05 -13.28
C ALA A 95 -12.74 5.95 -11.76
N ILE A 96 -13.40 6.81 -10.96
CA ILE A 96 -13.18 6.92 -9.50
C ILE A 96 -13.36 5.59 -8.77
N PRO A 97 -14.44 4.79 -8.97
CA PRO A 97 -14.59 3.52 -8.28
C PRO A 97 -13.43 2.57 -8.52
N ALA A 98 -12.95 2.48 -9.75
CA ALA A 98 -11.82 1.63 -10.09
C ALA A 98 -10.49 2.17 -9.57
N LEU A 99 -10.31 3.49 -9.52
CA LEU A 99 -9.13 4.12 -8.93
C LEU A 99 -9.05 3.91 -7.43
N LEU A 100 -10.17 3.99 -6.71
CA LEU A 100 -10.23 3.77 -5.27
C LEU A 100 -10.36 2.30 -4.87
N GLY A 101 -10.81 1.42 -5.77
CA GLY A 101 -11.13 0.02 -5.48
C GLY A 101 -12.49 -0.20 -4.85
N PHE A 102 -13.27 0.85 -4.63
CA PHE A 102 -14.65 0.80 -4.13
C PHE A 102 -15.45 2.01 -4.59
N VAL A 103 -16.79 1.91 -4.49
CA VAL A 103 -17.69 3.04 -4.80
C VAL A 103 -17.77 3.98 -3.59
N PRO A 104 -17.23 5.23 -3.67
CA PRO A 104 -17.29 6.18 -2.59
C PRO A 104 -18.69 6.78 -2.48
N VAL A 105 -19.13 7.05 -1.24
CA VAL A 105 -20.35 7.80 -0.91
C VAL A 105 -20.00 8.86 0.12
N ASN A 106 -20.69 10.01 0.10
CA ASN A 106 -20.48 11.11 1.04
C ASN A 106 -18.98 11.47 1.18
N SER A 107 -18.32 11.68 0.05
CA SER A 107 -16.88 11.75 -0.01
C SER A 107 -16.39 12.94 -0.80
N VAL A 108 -15.23 13.46 -0.39
CA VAL A 108 -14.39 14.34 -1.22
C VAL A 108 -13.24 13.48 -1.78
N VAL A 109 -13.09 13.50 -3.11
CA VAL A 109 -12.02 12.80 -3.82
C VAL A 109 -11.09 13.83 -4.46
N MET A 110 -9.80 13.74 -4.20
CA MET A 110 -8.74 14.52 -4.83
C MET A 110 -7.99 13.65 -5.82
N ILE A 111 -7.96 14.06 -7.08
CA ILE A 111 -7.16 13.43 -8.14
C ILE A 111 -5.95 14.32 -8.37
N ALA A 112 -4.81 13.94 -7.85
CA ALA A 112 -3.56 14.69 -7.93
C ALA A 112 -2.84 14.41 -9.25
N LEU A 113 -2.39 15.49 -9.91
CA LEU A 113 -1.78 15.45 -11.24
C LEU A 113 -0.39 16.06 -11.22
N THR A 114 0.50 15.48 -12.02
CA THR A 114 1.87 15.95 -12.18
C THR A 114 2.26 16.03 -13.68
N GLY A 115 3.24 16.86 -13.98
CA GLY A 115 3.87 16.94 -15.30
C GLY A 115 3.06 17.68 -16.36
N SER A 116 3.67 17.77 -17.55
CA SER A 116 3.05 18.31 -18.75
C SER A 116 3.47 17.45 -19.97
N PRO A 117 2.58 16.67 -20.57
CA PRO A 117 1.14 16.56 -20.30
C PRO A 117 0.84 16.00 -18.90
N ALA A 118 -0.30 16.40 -18.35
CA ALA A 118 -0.72 16.00 -17.02
C ALA A 118 -0.90 14.48 -16.90
N THR A 119 -0.27 13.88 -15.89
CA THR A 119 -0.38 12.46 -15.55
C THR A 119 -0.91 12.33 -14.14
N LEU A 120 -1.63 11.24 -13.84
CA LEU A 120 -2.11 10.94 -12.52
C LEU A 120 -0.91 10.62 -11.60
N ALA A 121 -0.81 11.36 -10.48
CA ALA A 121 0.19 11.10 -9.45
C ALA A 121 -0.35 10.16 -8.38
N PHE A 122 -1.52 10.48 -7.82
CA PHE A 122 -2.25 9.64 -6.87
C PHE A 122 -3.72 10.09 -6.78
N VAL A 123 -4.53 9.27 -6.10
CA VAL A 123 -5.91 9.63 -5.73
C VAL A 123 -6.02 9.56 -4.21
N ALA A 124 -6.63 10.59 -3.62
CA ALA A 124 -6.94 10.63 -2.21
C ALA A 124 -8.45 10.78 -2.01
N ARG A 125 -8.97 10.20 -0.93
CA ARG A 125 -10.37 10.28 -0.57
C ARG A 125 -10.52 10.55 0.92
N THR A 126 -11.42 11.45 1.28
CA THR A 126 -11.86 11.70 2.65
C THR A 126 -13.37 11.62 2.74
N ASP A 127 -13.89 11.33 3.95
CA ASP A 127 -15.31 11.53 4.22
C ASP A 127 -15.63 13.03 4.21
N VAL A 128 -16.88 13.38 3.89
CA VAL A 128 -17.36 14.75 4.05
C VAL A 128 -17.61 14.99 5.54
N ILE A 129 -16.72 15.73 6.20
CA ILE A 129 -16.79 16.07 7.63
C ILE A 129 -16.78 17.59 7.88
N GLY A 130 -16.86 18.38 6.80
CA GLY A 130 -16.89 19.85 6.84
C GLY A 130 -15.51 20.51 6.84
N ALA A 131 -15.50 21.84 6.95
CA ALA A 131 -14.31 22.67 6.76
C ALA A 131 -13.14 22.40 7.75
N ASP A 132 -13.44 21.84 8.92
CA ASP A 132 -12.44 21.54 9.96
C ASP A 132 -11.64 20.26 9.70
N ALA A 133 -11.94 19.57 8.62
CA ALA A 133 -11.38 18.28 8.28
C ALA A 133 -10.20 18.39 7.29
N GLY A 134 -9.22 19.18 7.60
CA GLY A 134 -7.99 19.26 6.82
C GLY A 134 -7.18 17.96 6.91
N ALA A 135 -7.35 17.04 5.94
CA ALA A 135 -6.36 15.97 5.75
C ALA A 135 -5.05 16.61 5.29
N ASP A 136 -3.97 16.41 6.04
CA ASP A 136 -2.66 16.93 5.66
C ASP A 136 -2.05 16.08 4.53
N TYR A 137 -2.26 16.52 3.29
CA TYR A 137 -1.65 15.93 2.10
C TYR A 137 -0.29 16.53 1.74
N SER A 138 0.21 17.47 2.55
CA SER A 138 1.38 18.30 2.21
C SER A 138 2.60 17.49 1.77
N THR A 139 2.95 16.47 2.54
CA THR A 139 4.11 15.62 2.26
C THR A 139 3.93 14.81 0.98
N ALA A 140 2.75 14.24 0.75
CA ALA A 140 2.46 13.46 -0.44
C ALA A 140 2.44 14.32 -1.72
N LEU A 141 1.90 15.53 -1.63
CA LEU A 141 1.87 16.48 -2.73
C LEU A 141 3.28 16.92 -3.15
N GLU A 142 4.16 17.17 -2.18
CA GLU A 142 5.57 17.53 -2.43
C GLU A 142 6.34 16.36 -3.05
N GLN A 143 6.22 15.15 -2.49
CA GLN A 143 6.94 13.97 -2.98
C GLN A 143 6.52 13.56 -4.38
N ALA A 144 5.22 13.68 -4.69
CA ALA A 144 4.69 13.37 -6.02
C ALA A 144 4.88 14.51 -7.03
N ALA A 145 5.49 15.65 -6.63
CA ALA A 145 5.66 16.84 -7.46
C ALA A 145 4.34 17.25 -8.14
N VAL A 146 3.25 17.29 -7.36
CA VAL A 146 1.91 17.62 -7.87
C VAL A 146 1.88 19.06 -8.33
N THR A 147 1.31 19.29 -9.51
CA THR A 147 1.18 20.62 -10.12
C THR A 147 -0.26 21.10 -10.20
N SER A 148 -1.20 20.16 -10.18
CA SER A 148 -2.64 20.47 -10.24
C SER A 148 -3.50 19.34 -9.68
N VAL A 149 -4.73 19.66 -9.33
CA VAL A 149 -5.71 18.71 -8.80
C VAL A 149 -7.05 18.83 -9.51
N ILE A 150 -7.80 17.71 -9.54
CA ILE A 150 -9.22 17.69 -9.82
C ILE A 150 -9.93 17.26 -8.55
N TRP A 151 -10.94 18.01 -8.14
CA TRP A 151 -11.77 17.70 -7.00
C TRP A 151 -13.09 17.07 -7.45
N VAL A 152 -13.57 16.11 -6.69
CA VAL A 152 -14.89 15.52 -6.87
C VAL A 152 -15.56 15.38 -5.52
N VAL A 153 -16.74 15.96 -5.38
CA VAL A 153 -17.66 15.71 -4.28
C VAL A 153 -18.66 14.65 -4.72
N VAL A 154 -18.80 13.58 -3.94
CA VAL A 154 -19.81 12.54 -4.14
C VAL A 154 -20.81 12.65 -3.01
N GLY A 155 -22.00 13.17 -3.30
CA GLY A 155 -23.08 13.39 -2.34
C GLY A 155 -24.02 14.49 -2.79
N ALA A 156 -25.21 14.53 -2.24
CA ALA A 156 -26.27 15.48 -2.59
C ALA A 156 -26.58 16.45 -1.46
N GLY A 157 -27.23 17.57 -1.80
CA GLY A 157 -27.77 18.55 -0.86
C GLY A 157 -26.73 19.03 0.18
N PRO A 158 -27.02 18.89 1.50
CA PRO A 158 -26.13 19.39 2.55
C PRO A 158 -24.74 18.73 2.53
N VAL A 159 -24.64 17.47 2.09
CA VAL A 159 -23.35 16.75 1.95
C VAL A 159 -22.51 17.39 0.86
N ALA A 160 -23.13 17.72 -0.28
CA ALA A 160 -22.42 18.40 -1.36
C ALA A 160 -21.91 19.78 -0.91
N ALA A 161 -22.72 20.56 -0.20
CA ALA A 161 -22.31 21.85 0.34
C ALA A 161 -21.11 21.72 1.30
N ALA A 162 -21.20 20.84 2.29
CA ALA A 162 -20.10 20.60 3.23
C ALA A 162 -18.82 20.09 2.56
N GLY A 163 -18.97 19.27 1.50
CA GLY A 163 -17.84 18.83 0.69
C GLY A 163 -17.15 19.97 -0.08
N LEU A 164 -17.93 20.92 -0.58
CA LEU A 164 -17.39 22.12 -1.24
C LEU A 164 -16.67 23.05 -0.24
N ASP A 165 -17.21 23.23 0.97
CA ASP A 165 -16.55 23.99 2.04
C ASP A 165 -15.21 23.35 2.43
N GLN A 166 -15.17 22.02 2.49
CA GLN A 166 -13.94 21.25 2.75
C GLN A 166 -12.90 21.44 1.65
N ILE A 167 -13.33 21.43 0.38
CA ILE A 167 -12.46 21.69 -0.78
C ILE A 167 -11.92 23.12 -0.73
N GLU A 168 -12.75 24.12 -0.43
CA GLU A 168 -12.29 25.51 -0.32
C GLU A 168 -11.23 25.68 0.76
N ALA A 169 -11.38 25.00 1.91
CA ALA A 169 -10.38 25.00 2.97
C ALA A 169 -9.05 24.38 2.51
N ALA A 170 -9.09 23.22 1.83
CA ALA A 170 -7.93 22.56 1.27
C ALA A 170 -7.28 23.39 0.16
N GLN A 171 -8.07 24.00 -0.71
CA GLN A 171 -7.58 24.77 -1.87
C GLN A 171 -6.73 25.97 -1.44
N ARG A 172 -7.07 26.64 -0.33
CA ARG A 172 -6.27 27.76 0.21
C ARG A 172 -4.82 27.34 0.53
N GLU A 173 -4.63 26.12 1.01
CA GLU A 173 -3.31 25.57 1.27
C GLU A 173 -2.59 25.20 -0.04
N LEU A 174 -3.29 24.57 -0.99
CA LEU A 174 -2.73 24.21 -2.29
C LEU A 174 -2.27 25.42 -3.10
N ASP A 175 -3.04 26.50 -3.07
CA ASP A 175 -2.73 27.76 -3.76
C ASP A 175 -1.42 28.37 -3.22
N SER A 176 -1.19 28.30 -1.91
CA SER A 176 0.06 28.77 -1.28
C SER A 176 1.30 27.99 -1.77
N ARG A 177 1.08 26.78 -2.30
CA ARG A 177 2.14 25.90 -2.85
C ARG A 177 2.21 25.97 -4.39
N GLY A 178 1.38 26.81 -5.03
CA GLY A 178 1.30 26.91 -6.49
C GLY A 178 0.61 25.72 -7.18
N ILE A 179 -0.14 24.89 -6.44
CA ILE A 179 -0.90 23.75 -6.96
C ILE A 179 -2.31 24.24 -7.33
N ARG A 180 -2.67 24.14 -8.61
CA ARG A 180 -3.91 24.70 -9.14
C ARG A 180 -5.04 23.67 -9.11
N SER A 181 -6.26 24.09 -8.71
CA SER A 181 -7.47 23.34 -9.03
C SER A 181 -7.81 23.51 -10.51
N VAL A 182 -7.85 22.38 -11.23
CA VAL A 182 -8.21 22.38 -12.67
C VAL A 182 -9.73 22.34 -12.84
N ARG A 183 -10.39 21.58 -11.95
CA ARG A 183 -11.84 21.35 -12.04
C ARG A 183 -12.36 20.88 -10.67
N THR A 184 -13.59 21.27 -10.35
CA THR A 184 -14.33 20.77 -9.19
C THR A 184 -15.68 20.25 -9.65
N LEU A 185 -15.88 18.94 -9.55
CA LEU A 185 -17.10 18.25 -9.95
C LEU A 185 -17.91 17.88 -8.71
N VAL A 186 -19.23 18.00 -8.83
CA VAL A 186 -20.17 17.52 -7.81
C VAL A 186 -21.07 16.50 -8.47
N ALA A 187 -21.11 15.28 -7.95
CA ALA A 187 -21.99 14.21 -8.40
C ALA A 187 -22.86 13.74 -7.23
N GLU A 188 -24.15 13.58 -7.46
CA GLU A 188 -25.06 13.07 -6.44
C GLU A 188 -24.63 11.67 -5.95
N SER A 189 -24.26 10.81 -6.89
CA SER A 189 -23.64 9.51 -6.68
C SER A 189 -22.80 9.15 -7.91
N LEU A 190 -22.10 8.00 -7.85
CA LEU A 190 -21.38 7.45 -9.00
C LEU A 190 -22.16 6.30 -9.67
N GLU A 191 -23.44 6.14 -9.37
CA GLU A 191 -24.34 5.24 -10.06
C GLU A 191 -24.65 5.73 -11.48
N ILE A 192 -24.99 4.81 -12.37
CA ILE A 192 -25.32 5.13 -13.76
C ILE A 192 -26.49 6.13 -13.80
N GLY A 193 -26.28 7.22 -14.52
CA GLY A 193 -27.33 8.22 -14.76
C GLY A 193 -27.55 9.22 -13.64
N ALA A 194 -26.76 9.16 -12.55
CA ALA A 194 -26.80 10.19 -11.51
C ALA A 194 -26.37 11.55 -12.06
N GLU A 195 -26.95 12.62 -11.55
CA GLU A 195 -26.65 13.97 -12.00
C GLU A 195 -25.31 14.46 -11.47
N TRP A 196 -24.60 15.19 -12.29
CA TRP A 196 -23.37 15.88 -11.91
C TRP A 196 -23.26 17.24 -12.56
N PHE A 197 -22.50 18.13 -11.95
CA PHE A 197 -22.17 19.45 -12.49
C PHE A 197 -20.74 19.86 -12.12
N ASP A 198 -20.14 20.74 -12.95
CA ASP A 198 -18.91 21.46 -12.64
C ASP A 198 -19.26 22.75 -11.89
N THR A 199 -18.56 23.04 -10.79
CA THR A 199 -18.79 24.27 -10.01
C THR A 199 -18.46 25.54 -10.78
N ASN A 200 -17.65 25.47 -11.83
CA ASN A 200 -17.37 26.58 -12.74
C ASN A 200 -18.58 26.91 -13.68
N GLY A 201 -19.65 26.11 -13.60
CA GLY A 201 -20.97 26.44 -14.15
C GLY A 201 -21.19 26.16 -15.62
N GLU A 202 -20.21 25.61 -16.36
CA GLU A 202 -20.31 25.45 -17.81
C GLU A 202 -20.72 24.04 -18.24
N GLU A 203 -20.46 23.03 -17.41
CA GLU A 203 -20.75 21.64 -17.78
C GLU A 203 -21.60 20.95 -16.71
N SER A 204 -22.57 20.18 -17.15
CA SER A 204 -23.36 19.26 -16.34
C SER A 204 -23.76 18.05 -17.19
N GLY A 205 -24.18 16.97 -16.52
CA GLY A 205 -24.58 15.78 -17.24
C GLY A 205 -25.01 14.65 -16.32
N ARG A 206 -24.92 13.44 -16.84
CA ARG A 206 -25.20 12.21 -16.12
C ARG A 206 -23.97 11.30 -16.09
N THR A 207 -23.76 10.62 -15.00
CA THR A 207 -22.66 9.65 -14.82
C THR A 207 -22.80 8.49 -15.80
N ALA A 208 -21.68 8.08 -16.38
CA ALA A 208 -21.60 6.88 -17.21
C ALA A 208 -21.47 5.62 -16.33
N ASP A 209 -21.61 4.44 -16.93
CA ASP A 209 -21.38 3.17 -16.25
C ASP A 209 -19.90 3.05 -15.83
N PRO A 210 -19.58 3.01 -14.51
CA PRO A 210 -18.21 2.88 -14.06
C PRO A 210 -17.51 1.59 -14.53
N ILE A 211 -18.27 0.50 -14.78
CA ILE A 211 -17.72 -0.78 -15.23
C ILE A 211 -17.13 -0.65 -16.63
N LEU A 212 -17.71 0.22 -17.47
CA LEU A 212 -17.27 0.43 -18.85
C LEU A 212 -16.09 1.41 -18.96
N SER A 213 -15.62 2.00 -17.86
CA SER A 213 -14.43 2.85 -17.90
C SER A 213 -13.18 2.05 -18.25
N GLU A 214 -12.25 2.65 -19.02
CA GLU A 214 -10.96 2.02 -19.35
C GLU A 214 -10.18 1.59 -18.10
N VAL A 215 -10.31 2.35 -17.00
CA VAL A 215 -9.67 2.04 -15.71
C VAL A 215 -10.26 0.77 -15.11
N SER A 216 -11.60 0.63 -15.10
CA SER A 216 -12.29 -0.56 -14.62
C SER A 216 -11.93 -1.80 -15.43
N MET A 217 -11.92 -1.65 -16.76
CA MET A 217 -11.54 -2.74 -17.68
C MET A 217 -10.13 -3.24 -17.38
N ASN A 218 -9.16 -2.33 -17.22
CA ASN A 218 -7.79 -2.71 -16.88
C ASN A 218 -7.69 -3.37 -15.49
N ARG A 219 -8.46 -2.88 -14.51
CA ARG A 219 -8.53 -3.48 -13.17
C ARG A 219 -9.06 -4.92 -13.24
N ILE A 220 -10.14 -5.15 -13.99
CA ILE A 220 -10.71 -6.49 -14.20
C ILE A 220 -9.72 -7.41 -14.94
N MET A 221 -9.07 -6.92 -15.98
CA MET A 221 -8.07 -7.70 -16.74
C MET A 221 -6.85 -8.08 -15.89
N SER A 222 -6.53 -7.30 -14.86
CA SER A 222 -5.49 -7.62 -13.87
C SER A 222 -5.98 -8.49 -12.71
N GLY A 223 -7.22 -9.04 -12.80
CA GLY A 223 -7.80 -9.91 -11.78
C GLY A 223 -8.36 -9.18 -10.55
N ARG A 224 -8.42 -7.86 -10.56
CA ARG A 224 -8.88 -7.04 -9.43
C ARG A 224 -10.35 -6.68 -9.59
N GLN A 225 -11.10 -6.82 -8.50
CA GLN A 225 -12.49 -6.38 -8.44
C GLN A 225 -12.61 -5.02 -7.73
N THR A 226 -13.65 -4.28 -8.08
CA THR A 226 -14.05 -3.07 -7.37
C THR A 226 -15.14 -3.46 -6.37
N SER A 227 -14.90 -3.19 -5.09
CA SER A 227 -15.87 -3.45 -4.02
C SER A 227 -17.05 -2.47 -4.10
N SER A 228 -18.23 -2.92 -3.64
CA SER A 228 -19.42 -2.06 -3.62
C SER A 228 -19.29 -0.91 -2.62
N SER A 229 -18.46 -1.10 -1.57
CA SER A 229 -18.23 -0.08 -0.54
C SER A 229 -16.90 -0.31 0.18
N ARG A 230 -16.45 0.73 0.90
CA ARG A 230 -15.31 0.61 1.83
C ARG A 230 -15.57 -0.43 2.91
N ALA A 231 -16.80 -0.49 3.43
CA ALA A 231 -17.20 -1.46 4.46
C ALA A 231 -17.05 -2.92 4.02
N GLU A 232 -17.18 -3.20 2.72
CA GLU A 232 -16.92 -4.52 2.14
C GLU A 232 -15.44 -4.88 2.22
N ILE A 233 -14.54 -3.91 1.97
CA ILE A 233 -13.09 -4.13 2.12
C ILE A 233 -12.74 -4.31 3.60
N GLU A 234 -13.32 -3.49 4.49
CA GLU A 234 -13.12 -3.61 5.95
C GLU A 234 -13.58 -4.98 6.48
N ALA A 235 -14.65 -5.54 5.88
CA ALA A 235 -15.15 -6.86 6.27
C ALA A 235 -14.15 -7.98 6.06
N ARG A 236 -13.23 -7.86 5.11
CA ARG A 236 -12.16 -8.86 4.85
C ARG A 236 -11.18 -8.96 6.03
N TYR A 237 -11.04 -7.90 6.79
CA TYR A 237 -10.13 -7.82 7.93
C TYR A 237 -10.84 -7.95 9.29
N ARG A 238 -12.14 -8.32 9.32
CA ARG A 238 -12.85 -8.58 10.58
C ARG A 238 -12.39 -9.87 11.22
N GLU A 239 -12.56 -9.93 12.54
CA GLU A 239 -12.30 -11.16 13.28
C GLU A 239 -13.35 -12.21 12.95
N ASP A 240 -12.88 -13.44 12.77
CA ASP A 240 -13.67 -14.65 12.54
C ASP A 240 -13.32 -15.72 13.61
N THR A 241 -13.65 -16.97 13.37
CA THR A 241 -13.33 -18.09 14.25
C THR A 241 -11.87 -18.07 14.66
N ALA A 242 -11.60 -18.07 15.95
CA ALA A 242 -10.21 -18.02 16.46
C ALA A 242 -9.47 -19.33 16.15
N ALA A 243 -8.24 -19.21 15.69
CA ALA A 243 -7.35 -20.35 15.48
C ALA A 243 -6.82 -20.91 16.81
N ASP A 244 -6.52 -22.20 16.83
CA ASP A 244 -6.00 -22.91 18.03
C ASP A 244 -4.49 -22.65 18.22
N MET A 245 -4.17 -21.69 19.05
CA MET A 245 -2.77 -21.33 19.34
C MET A 245 -2.03 -22.36 20.19
N ASP A 246 -2.74 -23.22 20.93
CA ASP A 246 -2.11 -24.28 21.73
C ASP A 246 -1.69 -25.44 20.82
N ALA A 247 -2.49 -25.78 19.85
CA ALA A 247 -2.12 -26.73 18.78
C ALA A 247 -0.89 -26.24 18.01
N ALA A 248 -0.84 -24.95 17.66
CA ALA A 248 0.33 -24.37 16.98
C ALA A 248 1.61 -24.43 17.84
N ARG A 249 1.51 -24.20 19.16
CA ARG A 249 2.66 -24.35 20.07
C ARG A 249 3.13 -25.81 20.19
N ALA A 250 2.19 -26.75 20.21
CA ALA A 250 2.51 -28.18 20.20
C ALA A 250 3.24 -28.57 18.92
N ALA A 251 2.75 -28.14 17.75
CA ALA A 251 3.41 -28.35 16.46
C ALA A 251 4.81 -27.71 16.40
N ALA A 252 4.99 -26.52 16.98
CA ALA A 252 6.30 -25.87 17.07
C ALA A 252 7.29 -26.67 17.95
N ALA A 253 6.81 -27.23 19.06
CA ALA A 253 7.64 -28.06 19.94
C ALA A 253 8.04 -29.39 19.27
N GLU A 254 7.13 -29.98 18.47
CA GLU A 254 7.36 -31.22 17.73
C GLU A 254 8.35 -31.02 16.57
N GLN A 255 8.17 -29.95 15.76
CA GLN A 255 8.97 -29.69 14.55
C GLN A 255 10.31 -29.02 14.86
N GLY A 256 10.44 -28.37 16.01
CA GLY A 256 11.69 -27.69 16.41
C GLY A 256 12.13 -26.62 15.39
N GLU A 257 13.38 -26.72 14.94
CA GLU A 257 13.98 -25.75 14.00
C GLU A 257 13.31 -25.73 12.62
N ASP A 258 12.62 -26.81 12.23
CA ASP A 258 11.93 -26.91 10.95
C ASP A 258 10.57 -26.19 10.94
N PHE A 259 10.00 -25.87 12.10
CA PHE A 259 8.67 -25.28 12.22
C PHE A 259 8.48 -24.01 11.37
N ALA A 260 9.40 -23.06 11.50
CA ALA A 260 9.31 -21.81 10.76
C ALA A 260 9.47 -22.03 9.25
N ARG A 261 10.45 -22.85 8.84
CA ARG A 261 10.64 -23.19 7.42
C ARG A 261 9.41 -23.84 6.81
N ASN A 262 8.86 -24.86 7.48
CA ASN A 262 7.69 -25.59 6.98
C ASN A 262 6.46 -24.66 6.89
N THR A 263 6.22 -23.83 7.92
CA THR A 263 5.11 -22.88 7.93
C THR A 263 5.21 -21.86 6.80
N ILE A 264 6.38 -21.24 6.62
CA ILE A 264 6.58 -20.22 5.58
C ILE A 264 6.47 -20.84 4.18
N THR A 265 7.00 -22.05 3.99
CA THR A 265 6.88 -22.78 2.71
C THR A 265 5.42 -23.09 2.38
N GLU A 266 4.61 -23.49 3.37
CA GLU A 266 3.20 -23.75 3.18
C GLU A 266 2.40 -22.49 2.85
N ILE A 267 2.71 -21.35 3.53
CA ILE A 267 2.08 -20.06 3.18
C ILE A 267 2.45 -19.68 1.73
N ALA A 268 3.71 -19.86 1.33
CA ALA A 268 4.14 -19.59 -0.05
C ALA A 268 3.39 -20.46 -1.07
N ALA A 269 3.13 -21.73 -0.75
CA ALA A 269 2.34 -22.64 -1.60
C ALA A 269 0.87 -22.17 -1.71
N VAL A 270 0.25 -21.79 -0.59
CA VAL A 270 -1.12 -21.24 -0.55
C VAL A 270 -1.23 -19.99 -1.43
N VAL A 271 -0.28 -19.07 -1.33
CA VAL A 271 -0.25 -17.84 -2.14
C VAL A 271 -0.05 -18.16 -3.63
N ARG A 272 0.83 -19.10 -3.95
CA ARG A 272 1.11 -19.51 -5.34
C ARG A 272 -0.10 -20.17 -6.01
N ASN A 273 -0.84 -20.97 -5.25
CA ASN A 273 -2.01 -21.69 -5.75
C ASN A 273 -3.32 -20.90 -5.63
N PHE A 274 -3.28 -19.67 -5.08
CA PHE A 274 -4.50 -18.87 -4.80
C PHE A 274 -5.49 -19.62 -3.90
N GLU A 275 -4.98 -20.36 -2.92
CA GLU A 275 -5.76 -21.12 -1.96
C GLU A 275 -6.11 -20.29 -0.71
N VAL A 276 -7.11 -20.74 0.05
CA VAL A 276 -7.49 -20.13 1.33
C VAL A 276 -6.71 -20.79 2.46
N PRO A 277 -5.97 -20.04 3.31
CA PRO A 277 -5.27 -20.60 4.45
C PRO A 277 -6.20 -21.33 5.41
N SER A 278 -5.78 -22.49 5.90
CA SER A 278 -6.50 -23.23 6.94
C SER A 278 -6.38 -22.54 8.31
N LEU A 279 -7.29 -22.86 9.24
CA LEU A 279 -7.19 -22.39 10.64
C LEU A 279 -5.89 -22.81 11.33
N ASP A 280 -5.41 -24.03 11.05
CA ASP A 280 -4.14 -24.52 11.58
C ASP A 280 -2.96 -23.73 11.01
N LEU A 281 -2.94 -23.49 9.70
CA LEU A 281 -1.90 -22.66 9.09
C LEU A 281 -1.94 -21.21 9.63
N ALA A 282 -3.14 -20.66 9.86
CA ALA A 282 -3.27 -19.33 10.46
C ALA A 282 -2.65 -19.26 11.87
N ALA A 283 -2.89 -20.28 12.71
CA ALA A 283 -2.29 -20.35 14.04
C ALA A 283 -0.76 -20.45 13.98
N ARG A 284 -0.24 -21.33 13.12
CA ARG A 284 1.21 -21.52 12.94
C ARG A 284 1.87 -20.25 12.37
N ALA A 285 1.26 -19.61 11.38
CA ALA A 285 1.73 -18.36 10.79
C ALA A 285 1.82 -17.24 11.83
N GLY A 286 0.76 -17.07 12.64
CA GLY A 286 0.74 -16.08 13.71
C GLY A 286 1.84 -16.30 14.75
N LEU A 287 2.01 -17.56 15.20
CA LEU A 287 3.06 -17.93 16.14
C LEU A 287 4.45 -17.67 15.55
N CYS A 288 4.68 -18.09 14.30
CA CYS A 288 5.94 -17.93 13.59
C CYS A 288 6.31 -16.44 13.41
N ALA A 289 5.38 -15.59 12.95
CA ALA A 289 5.63 -14.17 12.73
C ALA A 289 5.89 -13.38 14.01
N ALA A 290 5.33 -13.80 15.14
CA ALA A 290 5.50 -13.14 16.42
C ALA A 290 6.71 -13.64 17.23
N ALA A 291 7.19 -14.86 16.95
CA ALA A 291 8.29 -15.48 17.69
C ALA A 291 9.65 -14.83 17.36
N ASP A 292 9.90 -14.52 16.10
CA ASP A 292 11.17 -13.96 15.63
C ASP A 292 10.92 -12.98 14.47
N PRO A 293 11.47 -11.74 14.54
CA PRO A 293 11.45 -10.81 13.43
C PRO A 293 12.01 -11.40 12.11
N HIS A 294 12.97 -12.31 12.20
CA HIS A 294 13.57 -12.96 11.04
C HIS A 294 12.58 -13.84 10.28
N HIS A 295 11.71 -14.55 11.02
CA HIS A 295 10.63 -15.35 10.41
C HIS A 295 9.59 -14.44 9.73
N ARG A 296 9.20 -13.34 10.38
CA ARG A 296 8.30 -12.35 9.78
C ARG A 296 8.92 -11.74 8.52
N ASP A 297 10.21 -11.40 8.57
CA ASP A 297 10.89 -10.77 7.44
C ASP A 297 11.02 -11.75 6.26
N ALA A 298 11.18 -13.05 6.50
CA ALA A 298 11.08 -14.08 5.46
C ALA A 298 9.66 -14.15 4.85
N MET A 299 8.60 -14.00 5.66
CA MET A 299 7.22 -13.94 5.16
C MET A 299 6.97 -12.71 4.27
N ILE A 300 7.68 -11.60 4.46
CA ILE A 300 7.63 -10.45 3.56
C ILE A 300 8.04 -10.87 2.13
N GLY A 301 8.98 -11.79 2.00
CA GLY A 301 9.41 -12.31 0.71
C GLY A 301 8.31 -12.99 -0.11
N ILE A 302 7.29 -13.57 0.55
CA ILE A 302 6.14 -14.23 -0.11
C ILE A 302 5.37 -13.24 -1.00
N VAL A 303 5.41 -11.95 -0.67
CA VAL A 303 4.74 -10.89 -1.46
C VAL A 303 5.25 -10.83 -2.90
N THR A 304 6.49 -11.27 -3.17
CA THR A 304 7.05 -11.31 -4.52
C THR A 304 6.38 -12.35 -5.43
N ILE A 305 5.76 -13.39 -4.87
CA ILE A 305 5.06 -14.44 -5.63
C ILE A 305 3.82 -13.85 -6.30
N SER A 306 2.94 -13.24 -5.50
CA SER A 306 1.75 -12.52 -5.93
C SER A 306 1.32 -11.57 -4.82
N PRO A 307 1.55 -10.25 -4.97
CA PRO A 307 1.17 -9.29 -3.94
C PRO A 307 -0.31 -9.36 -3.57
N GLN A 308 -1.21 -9.51 -4.56
CA GLN A 308 -2.64 -9.63 -4.35
C GLN A 308 -2.99 -10.90 -3.54
N ALA A 309 -2.50 -12.07 -3.96
CA ALA A 309 -2.78 -13.34 -3.27
C ALA A 309 -2.18 -13.34 -1.85
N ALA A 310 -1.01 -12.71 -1.66
CA ALA A 310 -0.39 -12.56 -0.36
C ALA A 310 -1.24 -11.65 0.56
N ALA A 311 -1.80 -10.55 0.04
CA ALA A 311 -2.71 -9.69 0.80
C ALA A 311 -3.96 -10.44 1.25
N ASP A 312 -4.57 -11.22 0.36
CA ASP A 312 -5.74 -12.05 0.66
C ASP A 312 -5.42 -13.15 1.69
N ALA A 313 -4.30 -13.85 1.51
CA ALA A 313 -3.86 -14.91 2.42
C ALA A 313 -3.55 -14.36 3.82
N PHE A 314 -2.75 -13.29 3.95
CA PHE A 314 -2.44 -12.69 5.24
C PHE A 314 -3.67 -12.02 5.87
N GLY A 315 -4.59 -11.46 5.09
CA GLY A 315 -5.89 -10.96 5.56
C GLY A 315 -6.73 -12.06 6.18
N THR A 316 -6.84 -13.22 5.53
CA THR A 316 -7.54 -14.41 6.04
C THR A 316 -6.87 -14.93 7.31
N ILE A 317 -5.54 -15.06 7.32
CA ILE A 317 -4.77 -15.45 8.50
C ILE A 317 -5.07 -14.48 9.66
N ALA A 318 -5.06 -13.19 9.42
CA ALA A 318 -5.34 -12.17 10.42
C ALA A 318 -6.76 -12.26 11.00
N ALA A 319 -7.77 -12.66 10.20
CA ALA A 319 -9.14 -12.82 10.68
C ALA A 319 -9.24 -13.90 11.78
N HIS A 320 -8.40 -14.91 11.74
CA HIS A 320 -8.38 -16.01 12.70
C HIS A 320 -7.45 -15.81 13.89
N LEU A 321 -6.70 -14.71 13.93
CA LEU A 321 -5.74 -14.40 14.99
C LEU A 321 -6.26 -13.33 15.96
N ARG A 322 -5.62 -13.20 17.13
CA ARG A 322 -5.92 -12.21 18.16
C ARG A 322 -4.64 -11.54 18.69
N GLY A 323 -4.77 -10.34 19.25
CA GLY A 323 -3.68 -9.62 19.90
C GLY A 323 -2.45 -9.46 19.00
N ASN A 324 -1.26 -9.69 19.54
CA ASN A 324 0.02 -9.52 18.85
C ASN A 324 0.13 -10.34 17.55
N TYR A 325 -0.40 -11.56 17.53
CA TYR A 325 -0.39 -12.43 16.34
C TYR A 325 -1.17 -11.79 15.19
N ARG A 326 -2.34 -11.22 15.50
CA ARG A 326 -3.18 -10.54 14.54
C ARG A 326 -2.51 -9.27 14.00
N VAL A 327 -1.83 -8.49 14.85
CA VAL A 327 -1.10 -7.29 14.42
C VAL A 327 -0.05 -7.63 13.37
N GLN A 328 0.74 -8.69 13.59
CA GLN A 328 1.75 -9.11 12.61
C GLN A 328 1.12 -9.52 11.27
N ALA A 329 0.06 -10.31 11.29
CA ALA A 329 -0.62 -10.75 10.08
C ALA A 329 -1.30 -9.59 9.33
N LEU A 330 -1.97 -8.65 10.03
CA LEU A 330 -2.54 -7.44 9.42
C LEU A 330 -1.45 -6.54 8.82
N THR A 331 -0.29 -6.44 9.48
CA THR A 331 0.84 -5.66 8.96
C THR A 331 1.38 -6.26 7.66
N LEU A 332 1.49 -7.60 7.59
CA LEU A 332 1.89 -8.31 6.36
C LEU A 332 0.84 -8.16 5.26
N ALA A 333 -0.46 -8.25 5.59
CA ALA A 333 -1.56 -8.00 4.66
C ALA A 333 -1.51 -6.57 4.11
N GLY A 334 -1.29 -5.59 5.00
CA GLY A 334 -1.15 -4.18 4.63
C GLY A 334 0.06 -3.92 3.72
N LEU A 335 1.20 -4.55 4.01
CA LEU A 335 2.39 -4.48 3.16
C LEU A 335 2.11 -5.07 1.77
N ALA A 336 1.50 -6.25 1.71
CA ALA A 336 1.20 -6.92 0.45
C ALA A 336 0.21 -6.09 -0.40
N ALA A 337 -0.85 -5.56 0.21
CA ALA A 337 -1.79 -4.67 -0.45
C ALA A 337 -1.13 -3.37 -0.92
N TYR A 338 -0.17 -2.83 -0.16
CA TYR A 338 0.59 -1.65 -0.55
C TYR A 338 1.44 -1.92 -1.80
N VAL A 339 2.19 -3.02 -1.81
CA VAL A 339 3.01 -3.44 -2.96
C VAL A 339 2.14 -3.72 -4.18
N ASP A 340 0.94 -4.28 -3.97
CA ASP A 340 -0.05 -4.47 -5.03
C ASP A 340 -0.60 -3.15 -5.60
N GLY A 341 -0.41 -2.02 -4.92
CA GLY A 341 -0.98 -0.72 -5.27
C GLY A 341 -2.42 -0.54 -4.82
N ASP A 342 -2.97 -1.43 -3.97
CA ASP A 342 -4.25 -1.26 -3.30
C ASP A 342 -4.08 -0.49 -1.99
N GLY A 343 -3.90 0.84 -2.11
CA GLY A 343 -3.67 1.72 -0.97
C GLY A 343 -4.86 1.77 0.02
N VAL A 344 -6.08 1.45 -0.44
CA VAL A 344 -7.27 1.39 0.41
C VAL A 344 -7.21 0.16 1.31
N ALA A 345 -7.01 -1.01 0.74
CA ALA A 345 -6.87 -2.25 1.49
C ALA A 345 -5.66 -2.18 2.44
N ALA A 346 -4.53 -1.61 1.95
CA ALA A 346 -3.35 -1.36 2.78
C ALA A 346 -3.68 -0.48 3.99
N GLY A 347 -4.35 0.67 3.77
CA GLY A 347 -4.76 1.58 4.85
C GLY A 347 -5.66 0.90 5.86
N ILE A 348 -6.69 0.19 5.42
CA ILE A 348 -7.64 -0.51 6.29
C ILE A 348 -6.94 -1.57 7.15
N ALA A 349 -6.04 -2.37 6.55
CA ALA A 349 -5.29 -3.40 7.27
C ALA A 349 -4.35 -2.79 8.33
N LEU A 350 -3.63 -1.71 7.98
CA LEU A 350 -2.71 -1.02 8.89
C LEU A 350 -3.45 -0.30 10.02
N ASP A 351 -4.58 0.37 9.71
CA ASP A 351 -5.44 1.03 10.70
C ASP A 351 -6.01 -0.01 11.68
N ALA A 352 -6.48 -1.17 11.17
CA ALA A 352 -6.95 -2.28 12.01
C ALA A 352 -5.83 -2.84 12.91
N ALA A 353 -4.60 -2.96 12.40
CA ALA A 353 -3.45 -3.38 13.20
C ALA A 353 -3.13 -2.36 14.32
N GLY A 354 -3.15 -1.07 13.99
CA GLY A 354 -2.88 0.03 14.94
C GLY A 354 -3.91 0.12 16.06
N ALA A 355 -5.18 -0.22 15.78
CA ALA A 355 -6.27 -0.18 16.74
C ALA A 355 -6.16 -1.24 17.86
N ILE A 356 -5.35 -2.30 17.69
CA ILE A 356 -5.26 -3.42 18.66
C ILE A 356 -4.47 -3.04 19.91
N GLY A 357 -3.59 -2.03 19.85
CA GLY A 357 -2.89 -1.53 21.05
C GLY A 357 -1.89 -2.50 21.67
N VAL A 358 -0.89 -2.91 20.89
CA VAL A 358 0.15 -3.86 21.33
C VAL A 358 1.48 -3.16 21.68
N ASP A 359 2.45 -3.96 22.17
CA ASP A 359 3.79 -3.49 22.49
C ASP A 359 4.42 -2.71 21.33
N PRO A 360 4.93 -1.49 21.57
CA PRO A 360 5.56 -0.66 20.56
C PRO A 360 6.75 -1.32 19.83
N SER A 361 7.43 -2.28 20.45
CA SER A 361 8.56 -3.01 19.84
C SER A 361 8.12 -3.91 18.69
N LEU A 362 6.89 -4.44 18.73
CA LEU A 362 6.31 -5.29 17.70
C LEU A 362 5.72 -4.51 16.52
N THR A 363 5.67 -3.18 16.61
CA THR A 363 4.99 -2.32 15.64
C THR A 363 5.94 -1.55 14.72
N THR A 364 7.23 -1.87 14.68
CA THR A 364 8.21 -1.13 13.87
C THR A 364 7.86 -1.16 12.38
N LEU A 365 7.54 -2.34 11.82
CA LEU A 365 7.13 -2.46 10.43
C LEU A 365 5.80 -1.74 10.17
N LEU A 366 4.82 -1.88 11.08
CA LEU A 366 3.54 -1.17 11.00
C LEU A 366 3.75 0.35 10.94
N LYS A 367 4.57 0.90 11.83
CA LYS A 367 4.89 2.34 11.85
C LYS A 367 5.60 2.80 10.59
N LEU A 368 6.51 1.97 10.05
CA LEU A 368 7.20 2.26 8.80
C LEU A 368 6.20 2.34 7.64
N LEU A 369 5.31 1.36 7.52
CA LEU A 369 4.33 1.32 6.43
C LEU A 369 3.30 2.44 6.53
N ASP A 370 2.82 2.75 7.75
CA ASP A 370 1.88 3.84 7.96
C ASP A 370 2.52 5.21 7.66
N ALA A 371 3.75 5.44 8.11
CA ALA A 371 4.51 6.63 7.76
C ALA A 371 4.78 6.73 6.24
N SER A 372 5.07 5.61 5.58
CA SER A 372 5.28 5.55 4.13
C SER A 372 4.00 5.88 3.36
N ARG A 373 2.85 5.35 3.80
CA ARG A 373 1.54 5.64 3.24
C ARG A 373 1.20 7.13 3.39
N THR A 374 1.35 7.68 4.58
CA THR A 374 1.10 9.10 4.87
C THR A 374 2.01 10.01 4.05
N ALA A 375 3.24 9.60 3.83
CA ALA A 375 4.21 10.33 3.01
C ALA A 375 3.99 10.14 1.49
N GLY A 376 3.08 9.27 1.06
CA GLY A 376 2.84 8.99 -0.36
C GLY A 376 4.00 8.29 -1.07
N ILE A 377 4.75 7.47 -0.34
CA ILE A 377 5.83 6.66 -0.93
C ILE A 377 5.22 5.71 -1.97
N LYS A 378 5.89 5.57 -3.11
CA LYS A 378 5.39 4.72 -4.19
C LYS A 378 5.48 3.23 -3.83
N PRO A 379 4.52 2.40 -4.29
CA PRO A 379 4.52 0.95 -4.06
C PRO A 379 5.83 0.26 -4.45
N GLU A 380 6.49 0.71 -5.53
CA GLU A 380 7.75 0.14 -6.01
C GLU A 380 8.88 0.25 -4.98
N ALA A 381 8.92 1.36 -4.21
CA ALA A 381 9.92 1.53 -3.16
C ALA A 381 9.64 0.62 -1.95
N ILE A 382 8.37 0.31 -1.68
CA ILE A 382 7.98 -0.65 -0.62
C ILE A 382 8.23 -2.09 -1.08
N ALA A 383 8.11 -2.37 -2.38
CA ALA A 383 8.41 -3.68 -2.96
C ALA A 383 9.88 -4.11 -2.74
N GLU A 384 10.81 -3.17 -2.53
CA GLU A 384 12.19 -3.48 -2.17
C GLU A 384 12.28 -4.27 -0.85
N LEU A 385 11.35 -4.05 0.09
CA LEU A 385 11.28 -4.84 1.33
C LEU A 385 10.96 -6.31 1.04
N ALA A 386 10.10 -6.58 0.06
CA ALA A 386 9.79 -7.95 -0.34
C ALA A 386 11.01 -8.65 -0.97
N THR A 387 11.82 -7.93 -1.74
CA THR A 387 13.08 -8.47 -2.28
C THR A 387 14.07 -8.82 -1.17
N ILE A 388 14.19 -7.98 -0.14
CA ILE A 388 15.01 -8.30 1.04
C ILE A 388 14.44 -9.52 1.77
N GLY A 389 13.12 -9.64 1.87
CA GLY A 389 12.44 -10.80 2.47
C GLY A 389 12.78 -12.12 1.76
N VAL A 390 12.94 -12.12 0.43
CA VAL A 390 13.40 -13.29 -0.33
C VAL A 390 14.81 -13.72 0.09
N GLU A 391 15.73 -12.77 0.30
CA GLU A 391 17.08 -13.08 0.77
C GLU A 391 17.05 -13.69 2.19
N VAL A 392 16.17 -13.16 3.06
CA VAL A 392 15.97 -13.71 4.40
C VAL A 392 15.42 -15.13 4.32
N ALA A 393 14.37 -15.38 3.53
CA ALA A 393 13.83 -16.72 3.31
C ALA A 393 14.89 -17.71 2.80
N ARG A 394 15.70 -17.28 1.83
CA ARG A 394 16.80 -18.10 1.29
C ARG A 394 17.84 -18.46 2.36
N SER A 395 18.14 -17.53 3.29
CA SER A 395 19.05 -17.81 4.42
C SER A 395 18.51 -18.88 5.37
N MET A 396 17.18 -19.08 5.41
CA MET A 396 16.49 -20.13 6.16
C MET A 396 16.31 -21.43 5.36
N GLY A 397 16.87 -21.51 4.15
CA GLY A 397 16.72 -22.66 3.26
C GLY A 397 15.34 -22.74 2.58
N ILE A 398 14.63 -21.60 2.48
CA ILE A 398 13.34 -21.48 1.80
C ILE A 398 13.59 -20.85 0.43
N ASP A 399 13.19 -21.55 -0.62
CA ASP A 399 13.22 -21.04 -1.98
C ASP A 399 11.81 -20.53 -2.36
N LEU A 400 11.69 -19.22 -2.53
CA LEU A 400 10.47 -18.57 -2.97
C LEU A 400 10.38 -18.38 -4.49
N ASP A 401 11.49 -18.63 -5.22
CA ASP A 401 11.61 -18.44 -6.67
C ASP A 401 11.23 -19.72 -7.46
N THR A 402 11.04 -20.87 -6.81
CA THR A 402 10.64 -22.12 -7.49
C THR A 402 9.16 -22.07 -7.91
N GLU A 403 8.94 -22.31 -9.22
CA GLU A 403 7.62 -22.49 -9.84
C GLU A 403 6.85 -23.70 -9.28
#